data_e71a425417165344d63527f83034821a
#
_entry.id   e71a425417165344d63527f83034821a
#
_cell.length_a   1.000
_cell.length_b   1.000
_cell.length_c   1.000
_cell.angle_alpha   90.00
_cell.angle_beta   90.00
_cell.angle_gamma   90.00
#
_symmetry.space_group_name_H-M   'P 1'
#
loop_
_entity.id
_entity.type
_entity.pdbx_description
1 polymer ?
#
loop_
_entity_poly.entity_id
_entity_poly.type
_entity_poly.pdbx_seq_one_letter_code
_entity_poly.pdbx_strand_id
1 'polypeptide(L)'
;MAEETKAGEVKPVKKGLPKIAKIALGCLAIFIILAVILSIAGVFLARKLGSAILQKSIQDKTGVQTNLNDIQNGKVSFTDPKTGAKLDIGGGSVPSDFPKDFPIYPGAKVTSSLSGNQTGTGNGFWVTLSTTDEVSKVQSYYETNLKTNGWNIESTIGSGSGVNWSLSKDKLNGYLTIDKSPTAGETSILIVLGESGTVTPPAQ
;
A
#
# COMPACT_ATOMS: atom_id res chain seq x y z
N MET A 1 -59.50 -34.21 -7.53
CA MET A 1 -59.21 -32.82 -7.15
C MET A 1 -57.92 -32.84 -6.35
N ALA A 2 -56.82 -32.55 -6.95
CA ALA A 2 -55.50 -32.45 -6.30
C ALA A 2 -55.09 -31.00 -6.39
N GLU A 3 -54.88 -30.38 -5.24
CA GLU A 3 -54.53 -28.97 -5.04
C GLU A 3 -52.99 -28.87 -5.07
N GLU A 4 -52.43 -28.25 -6.10
CA GLU A 4 -50.99 -27.96 -6.20
C GLU A 4 -50.59 -26.79 -5.29
N THR A 5 -49.80 -27.09 -4.27
CA THR A 5 -49.21 -26.08 -3.40
C THR A 5 -47.98 -25.50 -4.11
N LYS A 6 -48.06 -24.25 -4.59
CA LYS A 6 -46.97 -23.48 -5.15
C LYS A 6 -45.92 -23.17 -4.06
N ALA A 7 -44.72 -23.70 -4.20
CA ALA A 7 -43.57 -23.32 -3.41
C ALA A 7 -43.15 -21.87 -3.72
N GLY A 8 -43.15 -21.01 -2.72
CA GLY A 8 -42.74 -19.61 -2.82
C GLY A 8 -41.23 -19.48 -3.03
N GLU A 9 -40.88 -18.85 -4.11
CA GLU A 9 -39.52 -18.46 -4.46
C GLU A 9 -38.97 -17.39 -3.50
N VAL A 10 -38.01 -17.75 -2.64
CA VAL A 10 -37.35 -16.83 -1.72
C VAL A 10 -36.30 -16.04 -2.48
N LYS A 11 -36.61 -14.80 -2.85
CA LYS A 11 -35.64 -13.87 -3.46
C LYS A 11 -34.56 -13.47 -2.43
N PRO A 12 -33.26 -13.52 -2.78
CA PRO A 12 -32.19 -13.08 -1.89
C PRO A 12 -32.29 -11.58 -1.65
N VAL A 13 -32.48 -11.18 -0.39
CA VAL A 13 -32.48 -9.78 0.05
C VAL A 13 -31.03 -9.27 -0.01
N LYS A 14 -30.69 -8.47 -1.02
CA LYS A 14 -29.45 -7.70 -1.07
C LYS A 14 -29.48 -6.66 0.06
N LYS A 15 -28.85 -6.96 1.19
CA LYS A 15 -28.59 -5.98 2.25
C LYS A 15 -27.57 -4.94 1.72
N GLY A 16 -28.09 -3.87 1.15
CA GLY A 16 -27.26 -2.70 0.82
C GLY A 16 -26.79 -2.04 2.12
N LEU A 17 -25.53 -1.58 2.12
CA LEU A 17 -24.96 -0.79 3.23
C LEU A 17 -25.93 0.34 3.64
N PRO A 18 -26.15 0.55 4.94
CA PRO A 18 -27.03 1.62 5.43
C PRO A 18 -26.55 2.97 4.91
N LYS A 19 -27.50 3.87 4.61
CA LYS A 19 -27.22 5.19 4.02
C LYS A 19 -26.15 5.97 4.79
N ILE A 20 -26.12 5.82 6.12
CA ILE A 20 -25.13 6.43 7.00
C ILE A 20 -23.71 5.90 6.73
N ALA A 21 -23.53 4.60 6.47
CA ALA A 21 -22.23 4.03 6.14
C ALA A 21 -21.69 4.50 4.79
N LYS A 22 -22.56 4.74 3.81
CA LYS A 22 -22.17 5.31 2.50
C LYS A 22 -21.76 6.78 2.64
N ILE A 23 -22.43 7.55 3.48
CA ILE A 23 -22.08 8.93 3.78
C ILE A 23 -20.76 9.00 4.54
N ALA A 24 -20.55 8.14 5.55
CA ALA A 24 -19.30 8.06 6.31
C ALA A 24 -18.11 7.66 5.42
N LEU A 25 -18.29 6.70 4.50
CA LEU A 25 -17.27 6.30 3.54
C LEU A 25 -16.96 7.42 2.53
N GLY A 26 -17.98 8.16 2.09
CA GLY A 26 -17.84 9.33 1.23
C GLY A 26 -17.07 10.46 1.92
N CYS A 27 -17.40 10.77 3.17
CA CYS A 27 -16.69 11.76 3.97
C CYS A 27 -15.24 11.36 4.21
N LEU A 28 -14.95 10.09 4.49
CA LEU A 28 -13.60 9.59 4.68
C LEU A 28 -12.77 9.73 3.39
N ALA A 29 -13.35 9.37 2.23
CA ALA A 29 -12.70 9.54 0.93
C ALA A 29 -12.40 11.02 0.63
N ILE A 30 -13.35 11.92 0.91
CA ILE A 30 -13.16 13.37 0.75
C ILE A 30 -12.06 13.88 1.69
N PHE A 31 -12.02 13.38 2.95
CA PHE A 31 -10.97 13.75 3.91
C PHE A 31 -9.58 13.30 3.44
N ILE A 32 -9.46 12.09 2.89
CA ILE A 32 -8.22 11.58 2.33
C ILE A 32 -7.80 12.39 1.10
N ILE A 33 -8.74 12.70 0.21
CA ILE A 33 -8.46 13.52 -0.98
C ILE A 33 -8.05 14.94 -0.57
N LEU A 34 -8.73 15.57 0.38
CA LEU A 34 -8.36 16.87 0.93
C LEU A 34 -7.00 16.84 1.62
N ALA A 35 -6.67 15.78 2.37
CA ALA A 35 -5.36 15.61 2.98
C ALA A 35 -4.26 15.48 1.93
N VAL A 36 -4.51 14.75 0.83
CA VAL A 36 -3.57 14.63 -0.30
C VAL A 36 -3.41 15.96 -1.05
N ILE A 37 -4.50 16.67 -1.31
CA ILE A 37 -4.45 17.98 -1.98
C ILE A 37 -3.74 19.03 -1.09
N LEU A 38 -4.02 19.04 0.20
CA LEU A 38 -3.33 19.90 1.17
C LEU A 38 -1.85 19.53 1.30
N SER A 39 -1.50 18.25 1.18
CA SER A 39 -0.11 17.79 1.16
C SER A 39 0.64 18.29 -0.09
N ILE A 40 0.00 18.20 -1.27
CA ILE A 40 0.58 18.68 -2.54
C ILE A 40 0.67 20.21 -2.56
N ALA A 41 -0.35 20.90 -2.12
CA ALA A 41 -0.34 22.37 -2.00
C ALA A 41 0.67 22.85 -0.94
N GLY A 42 0.80 22.10 0.18
CA GLY A 42 1.79 22.34 1.21
C GLY A 42 3.22 22.20 0.69
N VAL A 43 3.50 21.18 -0.14
CA VAL A 43 4.81 21.00 -0.79
C VAL A 43 5.16 22.16 -1.72
N PHE A 44 4.17 22.68 -2.47
CA PHE A 44 4.37 23.81 -3.35
C PHE A 44 4.62 25.12 -2.58
N LEU A 45 3.93 25.29 -1.46
CA LEU A 45 4.11 26.46 -0.56
C LEU A 45 5.41 26.36 0.25
N ALA A 46 5.83 25.15 0.63
CA ALA A 46 7.10 24.90 1.34
C ALA A 46 8.32 25.27 0.50
N ARG A 47 8.26 25.06 -0.81
CA ARG A 47 9.31 25.53 -1.74
C ARG A 47 9.46 27.04 -1.74
N LYS A 48 8.40 27.79 -1.42
CA LYS A 48 8.39 29.27 -1.43
C LYS A 48 8.66 29.91 -0.05
N LEU A 49 8.32 29.23 1.06
CA LEU A 49 8.33 29.82 2.42
C LEU A 49 9.35 29.18 3.38
N GLY A 50 10.11 28.21 2.92
CA GLY A 50 11.10 27.49 3.76
C GLY A 50 10.47 26.37 4.61
N SER A 51 11.10 25.23 4.58
CA SER A 51 10.65 24.00 5.25
C SER A 51 10.49 24.14 6.77
N ALA A 52 11.31 24.97 7.40
CA ALA A 52 11.35 25.14 8.86
C ALA A 52 10.06 25.75 9.46
N ILE A 53 9.44 26.72 8.76
CA ILE A 53 8.22 27.40 9.25
C ILE A 53 7.03 26.43 9.18
N LEU A 54 6.96 25.62 8.13
CA LEU A 54 5.89 24.63 7.96
C LEU A 54 6.01 23.46 8.93
N GLN A 55 7.22 22.97 9.18
CA GLN A 55 7.48 21.93 10.20
C GLN A 55 6.97 22.35 11.56
N LYS A 56 7.33 23.57 11.98
CA LYS A 56 6.91 24.12 13.27
C LYS A 56 5.40 24.29 13.37
N SER A 57 4.74 24.79 12.31
CA SER A 57 3.28 24.98 12.29
C SER A 57 2.50 23.66 12.34
N ILE A 58 2.99 22.61 11.71
CA ILE A 58 2.37 21.28 11.75
C ILE A 58 2.57 20.69 13.15
N GLN A 59 3.78 20.76 13.69
CA GLN A 59 4.10 20.24 15.02
C GLN A 59 3.27 20.92 16.11
N ASP A 60 3.13 22.25 16.07
CA ASP A 60 2.37 23.01 17.08
C ASP A 60 0.87 22.71 17.05
N LYS A 61 0.31 22.36 15.88
CA LYS A 61 -1.13 22.08 15.73
C LYS A 61 -1.50 20.61 15.91
N THR A 62 -0.64 19.68 15.52
CA THR A 62 -0.95 18.24 15.50
C THR A 62 -0.15 17.44 16.50
N GLY A 63 0.93 17.98 17.06
CA GLY A 63 1.91 17.28 17.88
C GLY A 63 2.80 16.30 17.09
N VAL A 64 2.57 16.15 15.79
CA VAL A 64 3.31 15.24 14.93
C VAL A 64 4.57 15.91 14.39
N GLN A 65 5.72 15.27 14.55
CA GLN A 65 6.97 15.72 13.96
C GLN A 65 7.01 15.32 12.49
N THR A 66 7.21 16.32 11.63
CA THR A 66 7.30 16.11 10.17
C THR A 66 8.70 16.46 9.71
N ASN A 67 9.38 15.53 9.03
CA ASN A 67 10.64 15.83 8.37
C ASN A 67 10.40 16.13 6.90
N LEU A 68 10.54 17.39 6.53
CA LEU A 68 10.34 17.88 5.16
C LEU A 68 11.68 18.08 4.42
N ASN A 69 12.83 17.75 5.04
CA ASN A 69 14.14 17.99 4.44
C ASN A 69 14.39 17.15 3.18
N ASP A 70 13.69 16.01 3.08
CA ASP A 70 13.82 15.09 1.95
C ASP A 70 12.75 15.25 0.86
N ILE A 71 11.94 16.33 0.93
CA ILE A 71 10.89 16.60 -0.08
C ILE A 71 11.50 16.76 -1.48
N GLN A 72 12.70 17.30 -1.58
CA GLN A 72 13.40 17.41 -2.87
C GLN A 72 13.72 16.03 -3.48
N ASN A 73 13.84 15.02 -2.61
CA ASN A 73 14.03 13.62 -2.99
C ASN A 73 12.71 12.84 -3.04
N GLY A 74 11.57 13.53 -2.95
CA GLY A 74 10.24 12.93 -2.97
C GLY A 74 9.89 12.12 -1.72
N LYS A 75 10.55 12.39 -0.58
CA LYS A 75 10.29 11.69 0.69
C LYS A 75 9.71 12.63 1.74
N VAL A 76 8.73 12.14 2.50
CA VAL A 76 8.14 12.83 3.65
C VAL A 76 8.02 11.84 4.80
N SER A 77 8.51 12.22 5.97
CA SER A 77 8.44 11.41 7.19
C SER A 77 7.56 12.09 8.23
N PHE A 78 6.73 11.31 8.88
CA PHE A 78 5.89 11.70 10.01
C PHE A 78 6.25 10.83 11.21
N THR A 79 6.40 11.44 12.37
CA THR A 79 6.66 10.72 13.62
C THR A 79 5.72 11.25 14.70
N ASP A 80 4.97 10.36 15.34
CA ASP A 80 4.19 10.66 16.53
C ASP A 80 5.11 10.56 17.77
N PRO A 81 5.41 11.66 18.45
CA PRO A 81 6.32 11.65 19.58
C PRO A 81 5.73 10.96 20.82
N LYS A 82 4.42 10.74 20.88
CA LYS A 82 3.75 10.08 22.01
C LYS A 82 3.81 8.57 21.92
N THR A 83 3.63 8.03 20.72
CA THR A 83 3.60 6.59 20.49
C THR A 83 4.89 6.07 19.86
N GLY A 84 5.75 6.94 19.32
CA GLY A 84 6.90 6.55 18.52
C GLY A 84 6.53 6.00 17.14
N ALA A 85 5.26 6.03 16.77
CA ALA A 85 4.81 5.58 15.47
C ALA A 85 5.43 6.45 14.36
N LYS A 86 5.94 5.80 13.33
CA LYS A 86 6.61 6.46 12.21
C LYS A 86 5.94 6.05 10.89
N LEU A 87 5.78 7.02 10.00
CA LEU A 87 5.27 6.84 8.66
C LEU A 87 6.20 7.55 7.68
N ASP A 88 6.82 6.80 6.79
CA ASP A 88 7.67 7.31 5.73
C ASP A 88 6.95 7.11 4.38
N ILE A 89 6.72 8.20 3.67
CA ILE A 89 6.10 8.21 2.34
C ILE A 89 7.16 8.68 1.36
N GLY A 90 7.35 7.94 0.27
CA GLY A 90 8.34 8.31 -0.73
C GLY A 90 8.05 7.77 -2.11
N GLY A 91 8.80 8.30 -3.08
CA GLY A 91 8.90 7.77 -4.44
C GLY A 91 10.37 7.67 -4.85
N GLY A 92 10.65 6.88 -5.89
CA GLY A 92 12.00 6.77 -6.46
C GLY A 92 12.99 5.86 -5.71
N SER A 93 12.68 5.38 -4.52
CA SER A 93 13.54 4.43 -3.79
C SER A 93 12.73 3.55 -2.83
N VAL A 94 13.23 2.33 -2.62
CA VAL A 94 12.75 1.42 -1.58
C VAL A 94 13.05 2.02 -0.20
N PRO A 95 12.18 1.86 0.82
CA PRO A 95 12.45 2.29 2.18
C PRO A 95 13.77 1.72 2.72
N SER A 96 14.50 2.49 3.52
CA SER A 96 15.82 2.08 4.05
C SER A 96 15.77 0.89 4.99
N ASP A 97 14.63 0.71 5.65
CA ASP A 97 14.30 -0.35 6.60
C ASP A 97 13.58 -1.55 5.96
N PHE A 98 13.39 -1.51 4.64
CA PHE A 98 12.81 -2.64 3.88
C PHE A 98 13.68 -3.89 4.00
N PRO A 99 13.10 -5.10 4.10
CA PRO A 99 13.86 -6.36 4.22
C PRO A 99 14.87 -6.51 3.09
N LYS A 100 16.16 -6.57 3.45
CA LYS A 100 17.28 -6.61 2.49
C LYS A 100 17.36 -7.90 1.69
N ASP A 101 16.76 -8.95 2.20
CA ASP A 101 16.67 -10.28 1.61
C ASP A 101 15.44 -10.45 0.70
N PHE A 102 14.54 -9.46 0.67
CA PHE A 102 13.46 -9.45 -0.32
C PHE A 102 13.99 -8.99 -1.69
N PRO A 103 13.85 -9.82 -2.74
CA PRO A 103 14.39 -9.47 -4.06
C PRO A 103 13.63 -8.28 -4.66
N ILE A 104 14.38 -7.31 -5.17
CA ILE A 104 13.83 -6.21 -5.98
C ILE A 104 14.16 -6.47 -7.43
N TYR A 105 13.17 -6.35 -8.32
CA TYR A 105 13.35 -6.61 -9.74
C TYR A 105 14.39 -5.66 -10.37
N PRO A 106 15.45 -6.18 -11.00
CA PRO A 106 16.52 -5.37 -11.56
C PRO A 106 16.00 -4.40 -12.62
N GLY A 107 16.40 -3.14 -12.53
CA GLY A 107 16.03 -2.11 -13.50
C GLY A 107 14.59 -1.57 -13.36
N ALA A 108 13.77 -2.12 -12.46
CA ALA A 108 12.46 -1.54 -12.18
C ALA A 108 12.58 -0.20 -11.45
N LYS A 109 11.68 0.72 -11.78
CA LYS A 109 11.58 2.03 -11.12
C LYS A 109 10.62 1.95 -9.96
N VAL A 110 11.02 2.41 -8.79
CA VAL A 110 10.10 2.60 -7.66
C VAL A 110 9.22 3.80 -7.95
N THR A 111 7.92 3.58 -8.11
CA THR A 111 6.93 4.63 -8.39
C THR A 111 6.35 5.20 -7.11
N SER A 112 6.17 4.37 -6.10
CA SER A 112 5.77 4.80 -4.76
C SER A 112 6.30 3.85 -3.70
N SER A 113 6.53 4.38 -2.50
CA SER A 113 6.90 3.59 -1.34
C SER A 113 6.26 4.18 -0.08
N LEU A 114 5.87 3.30 0.82
CA LEU A 114 5.36 3.62 2.13
C LEU A 114 5.98 2.64 3.11
N SER A 115 6.56 3.13 4.18
CA SER A 115 6.90 2.30 5.35
C SER A 115 6.33 2.92 6.61
N GLY A 116 5.91 2.08 7.51
CA GLY A 116 5.37 2.52 8.78
C GLY A 116 5.66 1.50 9.87
N ASN A 117 5.86 2.03 11.05
CA ASN A 117 5.99 1.24 12.26
C ASN A 117 4.98 1.79 13.27
N GLN A 118 4.23 0.91 13.86
CA GLN A 118 3.30 1.23 14.92
C GLN A 118 3.67 0.41 16.15
N THR A 119 3.78 1.09 17.29
CA THR A 119 4.11 0.44 18.56
C THR A 119 3.14 -0.72 18.84
N GLY A 120 3.67 -1.94 18.96
CA GLY A 120 2.90 -3.15 19.25
C GLY A 120 2.39 -3.94 18.04
N THR A 121 2.50 -3.41 16.82
CA THR A 121 2.06 -4.10 15.59
C THR A 121 3.20 -4.40 14.60
N GLY A 122 4.40 -3.85 14.82
CA GLY A 122 5.57 -4.08 13.97
C GLY A 122 5.66 -3.17 12.75
N ASN A 123 6.60 -3.50 11.86
CA ASN A 123 6.87 -2.76 10.63
C ASN A 123 5.95 -3.22 9.50
N GLY A 124 5.48 -2.26 8.71
CA GLY A 124 4.74 -2.52 7.47
C GLY A 124 5.36 -1.77 6.30
N PHE A 125 5.33 -2.38 5.12
CA PHE A 125 5.90 -1.85 3.90
C PHE A 125 4.91 -1.99 2.74
N TRP A 126 4.86 -0.95 1.93
CA TRP A 126 4.15 -0.92 0.65
C TRP A 126 5.10 -0.33 -0.38
N VAL A 127 5.44 -1.08 -1.40
CA VAL A 127 6.35 -0.65 -2.47
C VAL A 127 5.72 -0.99 -3.82
N THR A 128 5.61 0.00 -4.68
CA THR A 128 5.16 -0.19 -6.06
C THR A 128 6.32 0.10 -7.00
N LEU A 129 6.55 -0.82 -7.93
CA LEU A 129 7.56 -0.67 -8.97
C LEU A 129 6.90 -0.80 -10.35
N SER A 130 7.56 -0.25 -11.35
CA SER A 130 7.19 -0.38 -12.77
C SER A 130 8.41 -0.80 -13.58
N THR A 131 8.20 -1.66 -14.59
CA THR A 131 9.20 -2.08 -15.55
C THR A 131 8.56 -2.25 -16.93
N THR A 132 9.35 -2.15 -17.99
CA THR A 132 8.92 -2.45 -19.37
C THR A 132 9.03 -3.93 -19.72
N ASP A 133 9.56 -4.75 -18.83
CA ASP A 133 9.63 -6.20 -19.03
C ASP A 133 8.23 -6.83 -18.92
N GLU A 134 8.01 -7.91 -19.65
CA GLU A 134 6.75 -8.65 -19.65
C GLU A 134 6.47 -9.30 -18.29
N VAL A 135 5.19 -9.44 -17.94
CA VAL A 135 4.70 -10.06 -16.70
C VAL A 135 5.32 -11.45 -16.48
N SER A 136 5.40 -12.29 -17.49
CA SER A 136 5.98 -13.65 -17.42
C SER A 136 7.46 -13.65 -17.01
N LYS A 137 8.24 -12.69 -17.52
CA LYS A 137 9.65 -12.53 -17.16
C LYS A 137 9.83 -12.09 -15.72
N VAL A 138 8.99 -11.13 -15.28
CA VAL A 138 8.98 -10.64 -13.89
C VAL A 138 8.57 -11.76 -12.93
N GLN A 139 7.55 -12.55 -13.26
CA GLN A 139 7.12 -13.71 -12.49
C GLN A 139 8.26 -14.71 -12.29
N SER A 140 8.90 -15.14 -13.38
CA SER A 140 10.00 -16.12 -13.34
C SER A 140 11.17 -15.64 -12.46
N TYR A 141 11.47 -14.34 -12.50
CA TYR A 141 12.49 -13.76 -11.63
C TYR A 141 12.11 -13.92 -10.15
N TYR A 142 10.89 -13.55 -9.78
CA TYR A 142 10.46 -13.62 -8.38
C TYR A 142 10.28 -15.06 -7.89
N GLU A 143 9.76 -15.97 -8.70
CA GLU A 143 9.65 -17.40 -8.36
C GLU A 143 11.00 -18.00 -7.95
N THR A 144 12.05 -17.64 -8.67
CA THR A 144 13.40 -18.12 -8.39
C THR A 144 14.01 -17.44 -7.19
N ASN A 145 13.98 -16.10 -7.16
CA ASN A 145 14.73 -15.33 -6.17
C ASN A 145 14.07 -15.31 -4.80
N LEU A 146 12.74 -15.37 -4.71
CA LEU A 146 12.06 -15.50 -3.43
C LEU A 146 12.47 -16.79 -2.74
N LYS A 147 12.41 -17.93 -3.42
CA LYS A 147 12.80 -19.23 -2.88
C LYS A 147 14.28 -19.26 -2.47
N THR A 148 15.17 -18.73 -3.32
CA THR A 148 16.60 -18.65 -3.04
C THR A 148 16.90 -17.83 -1.78
N ASN A 149 16.11 -16.79 -1.52
CA ASN A 149 16.26 -15.93 -0.36
C ASN A 149 15.44 -16.40 0.86
N GLY A 150 14.86 -17.60 0.80
CA GLY A 150 14.15 -18.24 1.92
C GLY A 150 12.72 -17.73 2.14
N TRP A 151 12.11 -17.07 1.15
CA TRP A 151 10.70 -16.70 1.17
C TRP A 151 9.83 -17.86 0.69
N ASN A 152 8.75 -18.13 1.39
CA ASN A 152 7.74 -19.11 1.01
C ASN A 152 6.62 -18.44 0.22
N ILE A 153 6.19 -19.08 -0.86
CA ILE A 153 4.96 -18.73 -1.58
C ILE A 153 3.86 -19.63 -1.03
N GLU A 154 2.99 -19.09 -0.18
CA GLU A 154 1.94 -19.84 0.54
C GLU A 154 0.73 -20.11 -0.36
N SER A 155 0.37 -19.14 -1.19
CA SER A 155 -0.73 -19.27 -2.12
C SER A 155 -0.50 -18.46 -3.39
N THR A 156 -1.14 -18.90 -4.46
CA THR A 156 -1.11 -18.25 -5.77
C THR A 156 -2.53 -18.04 -6.26
N ILE A 157 -2.88 -16.80 -6.56
CA ILE A 157 -4.13 -16.44 -7.23
C ILE A 157 -3.75 -15.84 -8.59
N GLY A 158 -4.06 -16.56 -9.68
CA GLY A 158 -3.88 -16.06 -11.03
C GLY A 158 -5.01 -15.10 -11.39
N SER A 159 -4.69 -13.98 -12.00
CA SER A 159 -5.62 -13.16 -12.76
C SER A 159 -5.29 -13.30 -14.25
N GLY A 160 -6.23 -13.00 -15.16
CA GLY A 160 -5.99 -13.14 -16.60
C GLY A 160 -4.83 -12.30 -17.15
N SER A 161 -4.32 -11.34 -16.39
CA SER A 161 -3.26 -10.41 -16.76
C SER A 161 -2.02 -10.50 -15.85
N GLY A 162 -2.06 -11.28 -14.76
CA GLY A 162 -0.98 -11.34 -13.79
C GLY A 162 -1.14 -12.40 -12.71
N VAL A 163 -0.45 -12.22 -11.59
CA VAL A 163 -0.45 -13.11 -10.45
C VAL A 163 -0.40 -12.33 -9.14
N ASN A 164 -1.05 -12.87 -8.12
CA ASN A 164 -0.91 -12.44 -6.74
C ASN A 164 -0.42 -13.62 -5.91
N TRP A 165 0.67 -13.44 -5.19
CA TRP A 165 1.24 -14.41 -4.27
C TRP A 165 1.13 -13.94 -2.83
N SER A 166 0.65 -14.82 -1.97
CA SER A 166 0.82 -14.67 -0.53
C SER A 166 2.18 -15.21 -0.13
N LEU A 167 2.92 -14.43 0.63
CA LEU A 167 4.31 -14.70 0.99
C LEU A 167 4.48 -14.77 2.50
N SER A 168 5.42 -15.60 2.96
CA SER A 168 5.86 -15.62 4.34
C SER A 168 7.36 -15.85 4.46
N LYS A 169 7.96 -15.25 5.50
CA LYS A 169 9.32 -15.54 5.95
C LYS A 169 9.48 -15.08 7.39
N ASP A 170 9.88 -16.00 8.28
CA ASP A 170 10.05 -15.74 9.72
C ASP A 170 8.78 -15.11 10.34
N LYS A 171 8.87 -13.85 10.80
CA LYS A 171 7.74 -13.09 11.33
C LYS A 171 7.05 -12.21 10.28
N LEU A 172 7.59 -12.16 9.08
CA LEU A 172 7.06 -11.36 7.98
C LEU A 172 6.08 -12.17 7.15
N ASN A 173 5.00 -11.53 6.79
CA ASN A 173 4.07 -12.03 5.79
C ASN A 173 3.67 -10.89 4.84
N GLY A 174 3.05 -11.23 3.73
CA GLY A 174 2.61 -10.21 2.81
C GLY A 174 2.16 -10.74 1.46
N TYR A 175 2.13 -9.82 0.50
CA TYR A 175 1.65 -10.08 -0.84
C TYR A 175 2.59 -9.49 -1.87
N LEU A 176 2.78 -10.23 -2.97
CA LEU A 176 3.41 -9.75 -4.19
C LEU A 176 2.41 -9.88 -5.32
N THR A 177 2.03 -8.76 -5.90
CA THR A 177 1.19 -8.72 -7.09
C THR A 177 2.02 -8.27 -8.28
N ILE A 178 1.95 -9.02 -9.38
CA ILE A 178 2.60 -8.70 -10.65
C ILE A 178 1.50 -8.71 -11.70
N ASP A 179 1.27 -7.57 -12.34
CA ASP A 179 0.19 -7.42 -13.31
C ASP A 179 0.56 -6.41 -14.41
N LYS A 180 -0.19 -6.42 -15.51
CA LYS A 180 -0.09 -5.37 -16.51
C LYS A 180 -0.43 -4.03 -15.90
N SER A 181 0.44 -3.05 -16.11
CA SER A 181 0.16 -1.68 -15.67
C SER A 181 -0.98 -1.07 -16.50
N PRO A 182 -1.80 -0.17 -15.91
CA PRO A 182 -2.69 0.69 -16.70
C PRO A 182 -1.93 1.51 -17.75
N THR A 183 -0.65 1.81 -17.52
CA THR A 183 0.23 2.40 -18.52
C THR A 183 0.61 1.35 -19.55
N ALA A 184 0.27 1.58 -20.80
CA ALA A 184 0.52 0.64 -21.88
C ALA A 184 2.01 0.28 -22.01
N GLY A 185 2.30 -1.01 -22.12
CA GLY A 185 3.66 -1.53 -22.29
C GLY A 185 4.47 -1.63 -20.99
N GLU A 186 3.85 -1.46 -19.83
CA GLU A 186 4.51 -1.62 -18.53
C GLU A 186 3.90 -2.76 -17.72
N THR A 187 4.71 -3.33 -16.84
CA THR A 187 4.32 -4.26 -15.79
C THR A 187 4.45 -3.57 -14.45
N SER A 188 3.37 -3.64 -13.66
CA SER A 188 3.32 -3.17 -12.28
C SER A 188 3.68 -4.29 -11.32
N ILE A 189 4.48 -3.97 -10.32
CA ILE A 189 4.88 -4.87 -9.24
C ILE A 189 4.50 -4.19 -7.94
N LEU A 190 3.60 -4.80 -7.18
CA LEU A 190 3.20 -4.33 -5.86
C LEU A 190 3.71 -5.30 -4.80
N ILE A 191 4.45 -4.79 -3.86
CA ILE A 191 4.99 -5.52 -2.71
C ILE A 191 4.36 -4.93 -1.45
N VAL A 192 3.69 -5.78 -0.68
CA VAL A 192 3.14 -5.42 0.63
C VAL A 192 3.70 -6.42 1.64
N LEU A 193 4.46 -5.95 2.62
CA LEU A 193 5.03 -6.79 3.67
C LEU A 193 4.70 -6.21 5.04
N GLY A 194 4.57 -7.06 6.04
CA GLY A 194 4.37 -6.64 7.42
C GLY A 194 4.66 -7.76 8.40
N GLU A 195 4.84 -7.43 9.67
CA GLU A 195 4.94 -8.43 10.72
C GLU A 195 3.56 -9.07 10.94
N SER A 196 3.55 -10.34 11.39
CA SER A 196 2.31 -11.10 11.60
C SER A 196 1.30 -10.33 12.45
N GLY A 197 0.10 -10.12 11.89
CA GLY A 197 -0.98 -9.34 12.50
C GLY A 197 -1.19 -7.95 11.90
N THR A 198 -0.27 -7.44 11.06
CA THR A 198 -0.36 -6.09 10.48
C THR A 198 -0.89 -6.05 9.06
N VAL A 199 -0.88 -7.16 8.34
CA VAL A 199 -1.24 -7.21 6.91
C VAL A 199 -2.65 -7.77 6.72
N THR A 200 -3.56 -6.94 6.24
CA THR A 200 -4.89 -7.35 5.80
C THR A 200 -4.90 -7.48 4.28
N PRO A 201 -5.38 -8.60 3.71
CA PRO A 201 -5.51 -8.74 2.27
C PRO A 201 -6.37 -7.63 1.66
N PRO A 202 -6.07 -7.17 0.44
CA PRO A 202 -6.99 -6.31 -0.28
C PRO A 202 -8.33 -7.03 -0.46
N ALA A 203 -9.43 -6.35 -0.15
CA ALA A 203 -10.77 -6.88 -0.35
C ALA A 203 -11.00 -7.17 -1.84
N GLN A 204 -11.41 -8.40 -2.15
CA GLN A 204 -11.82 -8.82 -3.50
C GLN A 204 -13.19 -8.24 -3.86
#